data_f61e2b34416c28fab768ea4f219a9d57
#
_entry.id   f61e2b34416c28fab768ea4f219a9d57
#
_cell.length_a   1.000
_cell.length_b   1.000
_cell.length_c   1.000
_cell.angle_alpha   90.00
_cell.angle_beta   90.00
_cell.angle_gamma   90.00
#
_symmetry.space_group_name_H-M   'P 1'
#
loop_
_entity.id
_entity.type
_entity.pdbx_description
1 polymer ?
#
loop_
_entity_poly.entity_id
_entity_poly.type
_entity_poly.pdbx_seq_one_letter_code
_entity_poly.pdbx_strand_id
1 'polypeptide(L)'
;MSVRFPRIASLAGAPALRERIAALGVTLPCDDDALAAPASPLASPATIAAPPGALPRVAANRFAVQPMEGWDAQEDGTPSALTLRRWQGFGRSGAGLVWGGEAVAVQRAGRANPRQLVIDETTAPALGRLRRALLAEAPGPPPIVGLQLTHSGRWSRPDAAGLRPRIAFHHPVLDRRTGAVGESAVLTDAEARVLAGDFARAARLAAAEGFDFVDVKHCHGYLLHEFLAARSRAGEFGGAGLDARTRLLREIVAAVRDAAPGLLVGIRLSLFDRVPFRPAPAGASKGRLGPGEPEPCALPYDAGFGVDRDRPTETDWSEPLALVRALPALGVTLINVTAGSPYYVPHVQRPAAFPPSDGYAPPEDPLAGVARLLDAARRAKAAAPELAVVASGLSYLQEFAAHVAQACVRAGWFDFAGLGRMALSYPELPADVLAGRPLARERICRTFSDCTSAPRAGLVSGCYPLDPFYRERPEREALARAKSAAREAR
;
A
#
# COMPACT_ATOMS: atom_id res chain seq x y z
N MET A 1 29.99 -6.93 10.25
CA MET A 1 29.83 -6.92 8.78
C MET A 1 28.35 -6.70 8.46
N SER A 2 27.97 -5.69 7.65
CA SER A 2 26.57 -5.55 7.24
C SER A 2 26.20 -6.75 6.36
N VAL A 3 25.17 -7.50 6.73
CA VAL A 3 24.66 -8.61 5.93
C VAL A 3 24.19 -8.04 4.59
N ARG A 4 24.83 -8.43 3.49
CA ARG A 4 24.39 -8.09 2.14
C ARG A 4 23.66 -9.30 1.59
N PHE A 5 22.35 -9.15 1.41
CA PHE A 5 21.56 -10.18 0.75
C PHE A 5 21.83 -10.19 -0.77
N PRO A 6 21.83 -11.37 -1.41
CA PRO A 6 21.97 -11.47 -2.87
C PRO A 6 20.91 -10.61 -3.60
N ARG A 7 21.29 -9.94 -4.67
CA ARG A 7 20.36 -9.10 -5.44
C ARG A 7 19.54 -9.99 -6.39
N ILE A 8 18.23 -9.71 -6.50
CA ILE A 8 17.37 -10.41 -7.46
C ILE A 8 17.93 -10.31 -8.88
N ALA A 9 18.38 -9.12 -9.29
CA ALA A 9 18.96 -8.89 -10.62
C ALA A 9 20.25 -9.68 -10.93
N SER A 10 20.90 -10.29 -9.93
CA SER A 10 22.10 -11.13 -10.14
C SER A 10 21.79 -12.61 -10.30
N LEU A 11 20.53 -13.02 -10.18
CA LEU A 11 20.13 -14.41 -10.35
C LEU A 11 20.10 -14.79 -11.83
N ALA A 12 20.67 -15.96 -12.16
CA ALA A 12 20.82 -16.41 -13.54
C ALA A 12 19.53 -16.98 -14.18
N GLY A 13 18.39 -16.90 -13.49
CA GLY A 13 17.10 -17.39 -13.98
C GLY A 13 16.20 -17.88 -12.86
N ALA A 14 15.04 -18.40 -13.21
CA ALA A 14 14.07 -18.93 -12.26
C ALA A 14 14.61 -20.09 -11.41
N PRO A 15 15.45 -21.03 -11.93
CA PRO A 15 16.08 -22.05 -11.10
C PRO A 15 16.87 -21.46 -9.93
N ALA A 16 17.72 -20.45 -10.17
CA ALA A 16 18.50 -19.78 -9.12
C ALA A 16 17.62 -19.04 -8.11
N LEU A 17 16.48 -18.50 -8.55
CA LEU A 17 15.49 -17.94 -7.62
C LEU A 17 14.87 -19.03 -6.74
N ARG A 18 14.49 -20.19 -7.29
CA ARG A 18 13.94 -21.32 -6.51
C ARG A 18 14.95 -21.86 -5.50
N GLU A 19 16.21 -22.01 -5.90
CA GLU A 19 17.29 -22.41 -4.96
C GLU A 19 17.38 -21.42 -3.77
N ARG A 20 17.31 -20.13 -4.06
CA ARG A 20 17.32 -19.11 -3.00
C ARG A 20 16.07 -19.17 -2.10
N ILE A 21 14.89 -19.37 -2.66
CA ILE A 21 13.63 -19.57 -1.93
C ILE A 21 13.77 -20.77 -0.99
N ALA A 22 14.28 -21.90 -1.50
CA ALA A 22 14.52 -23.11 -0.70
C ALA A 22 15.55 -22.86 0.41
N ALA A 23 16.67 -22.19 0.11
CA ALA A 23 17.70 -21.85 1.09
C ALA A 23 17.20 -20.94 2.23
N LEU A 24 16.18 -20.13 1.98
CA LEU A 24 15.52 -19.30 2.99
C LEU A 24 14.48 -20.06 3.82
N GLY A 25 14.14 -21.30 3.45
CA GLY A 25 13.10 -22.09 4.09
C GLY A 25 11.70 -21.50 3.95
N VAL A 26 11.45 -20.69 2.91
CA VAL A 26 10.15 -20.06 2.68
C VAL A 26 9.41 -20.75 1.53
N THR A 27 8.09 -20.72 1.58
CA THR A 27 7.24 -21.21 0.49
C THR A 27 6.90 -20.05 -0.44
N LEU A 28 7.28 -20.17 -1.70
CA LEU A 28 6.95 -19.21 -2.74
C LEU A 28 6.93 -19.91 -4.11
N PRO A 29 5.75 -20.13 -4.72
CA PRO A 29 5.67 -20.73 -6.05
C PRO A 29 6.37 -19.85 -7.10
N CYS A 30 7.10 -20.50 -8.02
CA CYS A 30 7.81 -19.83 -9.09
C CYS A 30 7.92 -20.74 -10.31
N ASP A 31 7.36 -20.32 -11.45
CA ASP A 31 7.47 -21.02 -12.73
C ASP A 31 8.83 -20.77 -13.40
N ASP A 32 9.21 -21.65 -14.29
CA ASP A 32 10.44 -21.50 -15.09
C ASP A 32 10.36 -20.32 -16.06
N ASP A 33 9.21 -20.17 -16.72
CA ASP A 33 8.98 -19.15 -17.74
C ASP A 33 7.76 -18.30 -17.40
N ALA A 34 7.82 -17.01 -17.70
CA ALA A 34 6.66 -16.14 -17.72
C ALA A 34 5.88 -16.35 -19.02
N LEU A 35 4.64 -16.79 -18.91
CA LEU A 35 3.79 -17.09 -20.05
C LEU A 35 3.09 -15.85 -20.60
N ALA A 36 2.99 -15.76 -21.93
CA ALA A 36 2.15 -14.76 -22.60
C ALA A 36 0.67 -15.20 -22.65
N ALA A 37 -0.22 -14.27 -23.03
CA ALA A 37 -1.59 -14.58 -23.36
C ALA A 37 -1.65 -15.47 -24.63
N PRO A 38 -2.62 -16.41 -24.72
CA PRO A 38 -3.65 -16.72 -23.75
C PRO A 38 -3.21 -17.75 -22.67
N ALA A 39 -2.00 -18.29 -22.76
CA ALA A 39 -1.52 -19.38 -21.90
C ALA A 39 -1.26 -18.94 -20.46
N SER A 40 -0.99 -17.64 -20.25
CA SER A 40 -0.72 -17.10 -18.90
C SER A 40 -1.95 -17.12 -18.02
N PRO A 41 -1.88 -17.66 -16.78
CA PRO A 41 -2.92 -17.47 -15.78
C PRO A 41 -3.22 -15.98 -15.51
N LEU A 42 -2.24 -15.10 -15.70
CA LEU A 42 -2.41 -13.64 -15.52
C LEU A 42 -3.25 -13.01 -16.63
N ALA A 43 -3.38 -13.67 -17.79
CA ALA A 43 -4.21 -13.20 -18.91
C ALA A 43 -5.71 -13.52 -18.73
N SER A 44 -6.04 -14.42 -17.80
CA SER A 44 -7.44 -14.81 -17.59
C SER A 44 -8.24 -13.66 -16.98
N PRO A 45 -9.49 -13.43 -17.42
CA PRO A 45 -10.35 -12.43 -16.78
C PRO A 45 -10.66 -12.80 -15.32
N ALA A 46 -11.00 -11.80 -14.53
CA ALA A 46 -11.40 -11.96 -13.15
C ALA A 46 -12.68 -11.16 -12.85
N THR A 47 -13.68 -11.86 -12.32
CA THR A 47 -14.94 -11.22 -11.90
C THR A 47 -14.82 -10.78 -10.44
N ILE A 48 -15.12 -9.51 -10.19
CA ILE A 48 -15.33 -8.98 -8.85
C ILE A 48 -16.83 -8.99 -8.61
N ALA A 49 -17.26 -9.79 -7.64
CA ALA A 49 -18.68 -9.90 -7.26
C ALA A 49 -19.21 -8.54 -6.76
N ALA A 50 -20.51 -8.36 -6.82
CA ALA A 50 -21.17 -7.16 -6.34
C ALA A 50 -22.19 -7.48 -5.24
N PRO A 51 -22.32 -6.64 -4.22
CA PRO A 51 -23.40 -6.73 -3.26
C PRO A 51 -24.74 -6.33 -3.91
N PRO A 52 -25.88 -6.58 -3.28
CA PRO A 52 -27.18 -6.10 -3.75
C PRO A 52 -27.15 -4.59 -4.01
N GLY A 53 -27.68 -4.17 -5.16
CA GLY A 53 -27.72 -2.76 -5.60
C GLY A 53 -26.54 -2.32 -6.49
N ALA A 54 -25.48 -3.13 -6.61
CA ALA A 54 -24.35 -2.88 -7.51
C ALA A 54 -24.26 -3.97 -8.61
N LEU A 55 -23.48 -3.69 -9.65
CA LEU A 55 -23.21 -4.64 -10.73
C LEU A 55 -21.79 -5.22 -10.59
N PRO A 56 -21.60 -6.51 -10.86
CA PRO A 56 -20.27 -7.11 -10.88
C PRO A 56 -19.40 -6.41 -11.93
N ARG A 57 -18.09 -6.44 -11.71
CA ARG A 57 -17.10 -5.92 -12.65
C ARG A 57 -16.20 -7.05 -13.12
N VAL A 58 -15.83 -7.02 -14.39
CA VAL A 58 -14.91 -8.01 -14.97
C VAL A 58 -13.62 -7.30 -15.38
N ALA A 59 -12.53 -7.65 -14.72
CA ALA A 59 -11.20 -7.24 -15.12
C ALA A 59 -10.72 -8.11 -16.28
N ALA A 60 -10.14 -7.51 -17.33
CA ALA A 60 -9.69 -8.23 -18.52
C ALA A 60 -8.49 -9.16 -18.25
N ASN A 61 -7.74 -8.90 -17.20
CA ASN A 61 -6.59 -9.71 -16.78
C ASN A 61 -6.34 -9.55 -15.27
N ARG A 62 -5.37 -10.31 -14.73
CA ARG A 62 -5.10 -10.40 -13.30
C ARG A 62 -3.93 -9.53 -12.82
N PHE A 63 -3.52 -8.54 -13.58
CA PHE A 63 -2.61 -7.52 -13.06
C PHE A 63 -3.39 -6.38 -12.39
N ALA A 64 -2.80 -5.86 -11.32
CA ALA A 64 -3.31 -4.66 -10.63
C ALA A 64 -2.20 -3.62 -10.42
N VAL A 65 -2.52 -2.35 -10.62
CA VAL A 65 -1.67 -1.23 -10.20
C VAL A 65 -2.02 -0.83 -8.78
N GLN A 66 -1.03 -0.86 -7.88
CA GLN A 66 -1.18 -0.43 -6.48
C GLN A 66 -1.24 1.11 -6.38
N PRO A 67 -1.91 1.67 -5.34
CA PRO A 67 -1.88 3.12 -5.12
C PRO A 67 -0.46 3.60 -4.82
N MET A 68 -0.01 4.61 -5.58
CA MET A 68 1.34 5.17 -5.49
C MET A 68 1.26 6.68 -5.28
N GLU A 69 1.25 7.10 -4.00
CA GLU A 69 1.17 8.51 -3.61
C GLU A 69 2.38 9.30 -4.15
N GLY A 70 2.11 10.44 -4.76
CA GLY A 70 3.13 11.37 -5.26
C GLY A 70 3.43 12.53 -4.31
N TRP A 71 2.45 12.95 -3.53
CA TRP A 71 2.50 14.19 -2.72
C TRP A 71 2.96 15.39 -3.55
N ASP A 72 2.44 15.48 -4.76
CA ASP A 72 2.75 16.50 -5.76
C ASP A 72 1.50 17.15 -6.36
N ALA A 73 0.35 16.97 -5.74
CA ALA A 73 -0.87 17.72 -6.06
C ALA A 73 -0.70 19.21 -5.77
N GLN A 74 -1.68 20.02 -6.16
CA GLN A 74 -1.75 21.42 -5.75
C GLN A 74 -2.11 21.52 -4.25
N GLU A 75 -1.84 22.65 -3.62
CA GLU A 75 -2.14 22.87 -2.20
C GLU A 75 -3.65 22.84 -1.89
N ASP A 76 -4.46 23.20 -2.88
CA ASP A 76 -5.92 23.09 -2.79
C ASP A 76 -6.44 21.64 -2.88
N GLY A 77 -5.56 20.66 -3.10
CA GLY A 77 -5.88 19.24 -3.21
C GLY A 77 -6.28 18.80 -4.61
N THR A 78 -6.22 19.67 -5.62
CA THR A 78 -6.43 19.31 -7.03
C THR A 78 -5.18 18.67 -7.64
N PRO A 79 -5.33 17.85 -8.70
CA PRO A 79 -4.19 17.25 -9.38
C PRO A 79 -3.26 18.27 -10.04
N SER A 80 -1.95 18.04 -9.94
CA SER A 80 -0.94 18.73 -10.74
C SER A 80 -0.67 18.01 -12.08
N ALA A 81 0.17 18.62 -12.93
CA ALA A 81 0.65 17.96 -14.14
C ALA A 81 1.44 16.67 -13.84
N LEU A 82 2.15 16.60 -12.71
CA LEU A 82 2.87 15.39 -12.28
C LEU A 82 1.92 14.27 -11.84
N THR A 83 0.87 14.64 -11.12
CA THR A 83 -0.22 13.71 -10.76
C THR A 83 -0.87 13.16 -12.03
N LEU A 84 -1.22 14.02 -12.99
CA LEU A 84 -1.80 13.62 -14.26
C LEU A 84 -0.91 12.65 -15.03
N ARG A 85 0.39 12.98 -15.18
CA ARG A 85 1.36 12.12 -15.85
C ARG A 85 1.44 10.73 -15.20
N ARG A 86 1.40 10.67 -13.88
CA ARG A 86 1.43 9.40 -13.14
C ARG A 86 0.20 8.55 -13.42
N TRP A 87 -0.99 9.14 -13.40
CA TRP A 87 -2.23 8.44 -13.70
C TRP A 87 -2.31 7.97 -15.16
N GLN A 88 -1.84 8.77 -16.10
CA GLN A 88 -1.66 8.34 -17.49
C GLN A 88 -0.71 7.13 -17.59
N GLY A 89 0.39 7.14 -16.83
CA GLY A 89 1.28 5.96 -16.72
C GLY A 89 0.55 4.71 -16.23
N PHE A 90 -0.33 4.83 -15.23
CA PHE A 90 -1.15 3.70 -14.77
C PHE A 90 -2.10 3.19 -15.88
N GLY A 91 -2.66 4.08 -16.68
CA GLY A 91 -3.48 3.70 -17.85
C GLY A 91 -2.69 2.86 -18.86
N ARG A 92 -1.48 3.30 -19.21
CA ARG A 92 -0.60 2.57 -20.17
C ARG A 92 -0.19 1.17 -19.69
N SER A 93 -0.44 0.84 -18.43
CA SER A 93 -0.03 -0.45 -17.88
C SER A 93 -0.69 -1.66 -18.55
N GLY A 94 -1.89 -1.50 -19.08
CA GLY A 94 -2.69 -2.62 -19.56
C GLY A 94 -3.16 -3.56 -18.44
N ALA A 95 -3.00 -3.19 -17.17
CA ALA A 95 -3.52 -3.96 -16.03
C ALA A 95 -5.06 -3.92 -16.01
N GLY A 96 -5.69 -5.04 -15.61
CA GLY A 96 -7.14 -5.16 -15.52
C GLY A 96 -7.75 -4.35 -14.36
N LEU A 97 -6.93 -3.97 -13.38
CA LEU A 97 -7.36 -3.25 -12.17
C LEU A 97 -6.37 -2.13 -11.80
N VAL A 98 -6.87 -0.93 -11.52
CA VAL A 98 -6.12 0.16 -10.88
C VAL A 98 -6.72 0.42 -9.51
N TRP A 99 -5.98 0.08 -8.45
CA TRP A 99 -6.45 0.17 -7.06
C TRP A 99 -6.39 1.59 -6.51
N GLY A 100 -7.05 2.54 -7.13
CA GLY A 100 -7.22 3.87 -6.58
C GLY A 100 -6.14 4.91 -6.90
N GLY A 101 -5.22 4.60 -7.81
CA GLY A 101 -4.18 5.54 -8.28
C GLY A 101 -3.29 6.08 -7.15
N GLU A 102 -3.84 6.96 -6.33
CA GLU A 102 -3.21 7.54 -5.13
C GLU A 102 -4.20 7.55 -3.96
N ALA A 103 -3.67 7.70 -2.72
CA ALA A 103 -4.54 7.93 -1.57
C ALA A 103 -5.05 9.37 -1.56
N VAL A 104 -6.37 9.52 -1.47
CA VAL A 104 -7.08 10.79 -1.49
C VAL A 104 -7.68 11.05 -0.11
N ALA A 105 -7.38 12.19 0.49
CA ALA A 105 -7.87 12.53 1.82
C ALA A 105 -9.37 12.90 1.78
N VAL A 106 -10.15 12.33 2.70
CA VAL A 106 -11.59 12.67 2.87
C VAL A 106 -11.80 13.95 3.68
N GLN A 107 -10.76 14.38 4.40
CA GLN A 107 -10.71 15.64 5.15
C GLN A 107 -9.36 16.31 4.90
N ARG A 108 -9.33 17.64 4.73
CA ARG A 108 -8.08 18.40 4.55
C ARG A 108 -7.14 18.25 5.76
N ALA A 109 -7.69 18.20 6.96
CA ALA A 109 -6.95 17.95 8.20
C ALA A 109 -6.30 16.55 8.25
N GLY A 110 -6.86 15.59 7.52
CA GLY A 110 -6.37 14.21 7.45
C GLY A 110 -5.31 13.94 6.39
N ARG A 111 -4.79 14.95 5.69
CA ARG A 111 -3.73 14.79 4.68
C ARG A 111 -2.42 14.34 5.30
N ALA A 112 -1.70 13.42 4.64
CA ALA A 112 -0.34 13.03 5.02
C ALA A 112 0.73 14.04 4.56
N ASN A 113 0.36 14.93 3.65
CA ASN A 113 1.23 15.95 3.08
C ASN A 113 0.38 17.14 2.58
N PRO A 114 0.85 18.39 2.68
CA PRO A 114 0.12 19.57 2.15
C PRO A 114 -0.28 19.44 0.68
N ARG A 115 0.46 18.65 -0.09
CA ARG A 115 0.21 18.37 -1.51
C ARG A 115 -0.37 16.98 -1.76
N GLN A 116 -1.15 16.46 -0.84
CA GLN A 116 -1.96 15.27 -1.08
C GLN A 116 -3.29 15.65 -1.71
N LEU A 117 -3.78 14.81 -2.63
CA LEU A 117 -5.12 14.92 -3.20
C LEU A 117 -6.19 14.91 -2.09
N VAL A 118 -7.24 15.69 -2.30
CA VAL A 118 -8.44 15.74 -1.43
C VAL A 118 -9.66 15.50 -2.28
N ILE A 119 -10.70 14.89 -1.72
CA ILE A 119 -12.01 14.78 -2.36
C ILE A 119 -13.05 15.59 -1.57
N ASP A 120 -13.54 16.61 -2.22
CA ASP A 120 -14.69 17.42 -1.82
C ASP A 120 -15.44 17.88 -3.08
N GLU A 121 -16.51 18.61 -2.94
CA GLU A 121 -17.36 19.08 -4.06
C GLU A 121 -16.56 19.90 -5.08
N THR A 122 -15.52 20.59 -4.63
CA THR A 122 -14.68 21.45 -5.50
C THR A 122 -13.65 20.63 -6.28
N THR A 123 -13.06 19.61 -5.66
CA THR A 123 -11.95 18.86 -6.23
C THR A 123 -12.40 17.59 -6.98
N ALA A 124 -13.58 17.04 -6.68
CA ALA A 124 -14.08 15.81 -7.30
C ALA A 124 -14.08 15.84 -8.84
N PRO A 125 -14.51 16.91 -9.52
CA PRO A 125 -14.45 16.97 -11.00
C PRO A 125 -13.02 16.83 -11.55
N ALA A 126 -12.01 17.30 -10.80
CA ALA A 126 -10.61 17.16 -11.19
C ALA A 126 -10.12 15.70 -11.03
N LEU A 127 -10.59 14.98 -10.01
CA LEU A 127 -10.33 13.53 -9.86
C LEU A 127 -11.00 12.74 -10.99
N GLY A 128 -12.21 13.12 -11.40
CA GLY A 128 -12.87 12.56 -12.58
C GLY A 128 -12.05 12.77 -13.86
N ARG A 129 -11.41 13.94 -14.04
CA ARG A 129 -10.47 14.17 -15.17
C ARG A 129 -9.26 13.24 -15.10
N LEU A 130 -8.68 12.98 -13.92
CA LEU A 130 -7.59 12.01 -13.77
C LEU A 130 -8.02 10.61 -14.23
N ARG A 131 -9.20 10.15 -13.78
CA ARG A 131 -9.76 8.87 -14.20
C ARG A 131 -9.93 8.80 -15.73
N ARG A 132 -10.53 9.80 -16.34
CA ARG A 132 -10.69 9.85 -17.81
C ARG A 132 -9.36 9.83 -18.55
N ALA A 133 -8.36 10.59 -18.07
CA ALA A 133 -7.02 10.60 -18.66
C ALA A 133 -6.31 9.25 -18.52
N LEU A 134 -6.49 8.53 -17.40
CA LEU A 134 -6.01 7.17 -17.24
C LEU A 134 -6.65 6.22 -18.25
N LEU A 135 -7.97 6.26 -18.37
CA LEU A 135 -8.71 5.38 -19.29
C LEU A 135 -8.35 5.64 -20.77
N ALA A 136 -8.07 6.88 -21.14
CA ALA A 136 -7.66 7.25 -22.49
C ALA A 136 -6.30 6.67 -22.91
N GLU A 137 -5.45 6.31 -21.95
CA GLU A 137 -4.13 5.73 -22.20
C GLU A 137 -4.16 4.17 -22.21
N ALA A 138 -5.30 3.55 -21.92
CA ALA A 138 -5.39 2.08 -21.86
C ALA A 138 -5.14 1.46 -23.24
N PRO A 139 -4.18 0.52 -23.38
CA PRO A 139 -3.82 -0.08 -24.67
C PRO A 139 -4.82 -1.14 -25.13
N GLY A 140 -5.85 -1.44 -24.37
CA GLY A 140 -6.85 -2.48 -24.61
C GLY A 140 -8.13 -2.22 -23.82
N PRO A 141 -8.83 -3.27 -23.36
CA PRO A 141 -10.04 -3.07 -22.55
C PRO A 141 -9.76 -2.16 -21.34
N PRO A 142 -10.69 -1.24 -21.01
CA PRO A 142 -10.47 -0.31 -19.90
C PRO A 142 -10.31 -1.07 -18.57
N PRO A 143 -9.39 -0.66 -17.70
CA PRO A 143 -9.27 -1.25 -16.38
C PRO A 143 -10.46 -0.86 -15.47
N ILE A 144 -10.72 -1.68 -14.46
CA ILE A 144 -11.54 -1.28 -13.32
C ILE A 144 -10.74 -0.27 -12.51
N VAL A 145 -11.30 0.92 -12.24
CA VAL A 145 -10.60 2.01 -11.56
C VAL A 145 -11.28 2.38 -10.26
N GLY A 146 -10.58 2.17 -9.15
CA GLY A 146 -11.02 2.62 -7.84
C GLY A 146 -10.47 3.97 -7.42
N LEU A 147 -10.92 4.45 -6.26
CA LEU A 147 -10.35 5.61 -5.56
C LEU A 147 -10.03 5.24 -4.11
N GLN A 148 -8.77 5.38 -3.68
CA GLN A 148 -8.38 5.07 -2.31
C GLN A 148 -8.68 6.26 -1.39
N LEU A 149 -9.63 6.10 -0.48
CA LEU A 149 -10.05 7.09 0.50
C LEU A 149 -9.27 6.94 1.80
N THR A 150 -8.81 8.05 2.40
CA THR A 150 -7.93 7.99 3.56
C THR A 150 -8.09 9.16 4.52
N HIS A 151 -7.70 8.92 5.78
CA HIS A 151 -7.32 9.91 6.77
C HIS A 151 -6.00 9.45 7.41
N SER A 152 -4.97 10.29 7.37
CA SER A 152 -3.60 9.88 7.71
C SER A 152 -3.36 9.73 9.22
N GLY A 153 -4.28 10.23 10.05
CA GLY A 153 -4.27 10.00 11.50
C GLY A 153 -3.02 10.58 12.17
N ARG A 154 -2.27 9.75 12.81
CA ARG A 154 -0.97 10.05 13.46
C ARG A 154 0.01 10.77 12.54
N TRP A 155 -0.05 10.47 11.24
CA TRP A 155 0.85 11.01 10.22
C TRP A 155 0.26 12.22 9.49
N SER A 156 -0.81 12.81 10.01
CA SER A 156 -1.43 13.98 9.39
C SER A 156 -0.48 15.17 9.37
N ARG A 157 -0.29 15.71 8.17
CA ARG A 157 0.51 16.90 7.88
C ARG A 157 -0.27 17.79 6.92
N PRO A 158 -1.31 18.48 7.40
CA PRO A 158 -2.23 19.21 6.52
C PRO A 158 -1.63 20.42 5.84
N ASP A 159 -0.56 20.98 6.39
CA ASP A 159 0.12 22.18 5.91
C ASP A 159 1.64 22.15 6.20
N ALA A 160 2.33 23.24 5.87
CA ALA A 160 3.78 23.38 6.04
C ALA A 160 4.23 23.45 7.50
N ALA A 161 3.32 23.69 8.46
CA ALA A 161 3.67 23.81 9.88
C ALA A 161 4.09 22.47 10.52
N GLY A 162 3.89 21.35 9.83
CA GLY A 162 4.37 20.04 10.28
C GLY A 162 3.28 19.04 10.63
N LEU A 163 3.64 18.05 11.44
CA LEU A 163 2.70 17.02 11.88
C LEU A 163 1.65 17.63 12.83
N ARG A 164 0.40 17.23 12.60
CA ARG A 164 -0.74 17.50 13.49
C ARG A 164 -1.47 16.18 13.72
N PRO A 165 -0.93 15.32 14.60
CA PRO A 165 -1.45 13.97 14.78
C PRO A 165 -2.88 13.99 15.32
N ARG A 166 -3.74 13.19 14.67
CA ARG A 166 -5.06 12.80 15.15
C ARG A 166 -5.05 11.28 15.26
N ILE A 167 -5.14 10.76 16.46
CA ILE A 167 -4.85 9.37 16.78
C ILE A 167 -6.08 8.63 17.27
N ALA A 168 -6.12 7.31 17.08
CA ALA A 168 -7.16 6.47 17.65
C ALA A 168 -6.88 6.19 19.15
N PHE A 169 -5.61 6.07 19.53
CA PHE A 169 -5.16 5.82 20.90
C PHE A 169 -3.70 6.23 21.08
N HIS A 170 -3.26 6.41 22.31
CA HIS A 170 -1.86 6.68 22.65
C HIS A 170 -0.99 5.44 22.46
N HIS A 171 -0.02 5.53 21.55
CA HIS A 171 0.88 4.44 21.21
C HIS A 171 2.21 4.60 21.97
N PRO A 172 2.68 3.58 22.73
CA PRO A 172 3.82 3.71 23.66
C PRO A 172 5.15 4.11 22.99
N VAL A 173 5.31 3.83 21.70
CA VAL A 173 6.52 4.16 20.94
C VAL A 173 6.30 5.33 19.99
N LEU A 174 5.19 5.35 19.24
CA LEU A 174 5.00 6.28 18.13
C LEU A 174 4.63 7.69 18.57
N ASP A 175 4.03 7.89 19.73
CA ASP A 175 3.63 9.21 20.21
C ASP A 175 4.82 10.17 20.30
N ARG A 176 5.94 9.71 20.86
CA ARG A 176 7.17 10.52 20.92
C ARG A 176 7.78 10.84 19.56
N ARG A 177 7.55 9.97 18.53
CA ARG A 177 8.05 10.20 17.16
C ARG A 177 7.22 11.23 16.40
N THR A 178 5.94 11.36 16.74
CA THR A 178 4.98 12.20 16.02
C THR A 178 4.52 13.43 16.80
N GLY A 179 4.91 13.53 18.07
CA GLY A 179 4.48 14.63 18.95
C GLY A 179 2.99 14.53 19.31
N ALA A 180 2.41 13.31 19.32
CA ALA A 180 1.04 13.11 19.78
C ALA A 180 0.97 13.20 21.30
N VAL A 181 0.51 14.34 21.80
CA VAL A 181 0.49 14.63 23.25
C VAL A 181 -0.90 15.03 23.69
N GLY A 182 -1.31 14.52 24.85
CA GLY A 182 -2.57 14.86 25.52
C GLY A 182 -3.82 14.31 24.84
N GLU A 183 -4.91 14.32 25.58
CA GLU A 183 -6.19 13.75 25.12
C GLU A 183 -6.77 14.46 23.88
N SER A 184 -6.42 15.70 23.63
CA SER A 184 -6.86 16.44 22.45
C SER A 184 -6.34 15.88 21.12
N ALA A 185 -5.29 15.06 21.14
CA ALA A 185 -4.80 14.35 19.96
C ALA A 185 -5.67 13.13 19.62
N VAL A 186 -6.34 12.53 20.62
CA VAL A 186 -7.20 11.36 20.44
C VAL A 186 -8.54 11.80 19.83
N LEU A 187 -8.97 11.14 18.76
CA LEU A 187 -10.31 11.35 18.22
C LEU A 187 -11.36 10.92 19.24
N THR A 188 -12.34 11.79 19.49
CA THR A 188 -13.55 11.43 20.24
C THR A 188 -14.45 10.49 19.42
N ASP A 189 -15.38 9.80 20.08
CA ASP A 189 -16.35 8.94 19.37
C ASP A 189 -17.29 9.77 18.46
N ALA A 190 -17.59 11.02 18.85
CA ALA A 190 -18.35 11.93 18.00
C ALA A 190 -17.60 12.31 16.72
N GLU A 191 -16.31 12.63 16.80
CA GLU A 191 -15.46 12.89 15.62
C GLU A 191 -15.31 11.66 14.74
N ALA A 192 -15.23 10.46 15.31
CA ALA A 192 -15.18 9.21 14.55
C ALA A 192 -16.48 9.00 13.73
N ARG A 193 -17.65 9.35 14.28
CA ARG A 193 -18.91 9.31 13.52
C ARG A 193 -18.97 10.37 12.40
N VAL A 194 -18.47 11.57 12.65
CA VAL A 194 -18.34 12.61 11.59
C VAL A 194 -17.46 12.07 10.47
N LEU A 195 -16.35 11.41 10.79
CA LEU A 195 -15.46 10.82 9.80
C LEU A 195 -16.19 9.77 8.93
N ALA A 196 -17.07 8.95 9.50
CA ALA A 196 -17.87 8.00 8.71
C ALA A 196 -18.74 8.72 7.66
N GLY A 197 -19.33 9.85 8.02
CA GLY A 197 -20.07 10.72 7.08
C GLY A 197 -19.18 11.31 5.98
N ASP A 198 -17.92 11.66 6.27
CA ASP A 198 -16.99 12.16 5.27
C ASP A 198 -16.59 11.08 4.26
N PHE A 199 -16.41 9.83 4.70
CA PHE A 199 -16.19 8.70 3.78
C PHE A 199 -17.41 8.47 2.88
N ALA A 200 -18.63 8.56 3.41
CA ALA A 200 -19.86 8.42 2.65
C ALA A 200 -20.00 9.52 1.59
N ARG A 201 -19.73 10.79 1.97
CA ARG A 201 -19.69 11.93 1.04
C ARG A 201 -18.66 11.71 -0.06
N ALA A 202 -17.44 11.32 0.30
CA ALA A 202 -16.36 11.03 -0.65
C ALA A 202 -16.74 9.91 -1.62
N ALA A 203 -17.40 8.85 -1.17
CA ALA A 203 -17.87 7.75 -2.01
C ALA A 203 -18.95 8.22 -3.01
N ARG A 204 -19.92 9.03 -2.56
CA ARG A 204 -20.94 9.62 -3.44
C ARG A 204 -20.30 10.46 -4.54
N LEU A 205 -19.31 11.30 -4.22
CA LEU A 205 -18.56 12.10 -5.17
C LEU A 205 -17.74 11.23 -6.15
N ALA A 206 -17.08 10.19 -5.64
CA ALA A 206 -16.34 9.25 -6.49
C ALA A 206 -17.26 8.50 -7.46
N ALA A 207 -18.45 8.08 -7.03
CA ALA A 207 -19.46 7.46 -7.87
C ALA A 207 -19.93 8.42 -8.99
N ALA A 208 -20.19 9.68 -8.66
CA ALA A 208 -20.59 10.71 -9.61
C ALA A 208 -19.51 10.96 -10.69
N GLU A 209 -18.23 10.82 -10.34
CA GLU A 209 -17.11 10.95 -11.28
C GLU A 209 -16.78 9.63 -12.01
N GLY A 210 -17.58 8.58 -11.80
CA GLY A 210 -17.55 7.33 -12.55
C GLY A 210 -16.52 6.31 -12.07
N PHE A 211 -15.95 6.43 -10.87
CA PHE A 211 -15.10 5.37 -10.29
C PHE A 211 -15.91 4.10 -10.09
N ASP A 212 -15.26 2.93 -10.23
CA ASP A 212 -15.92 1.63 -10.13
C ASP A 212 -16.04 1.13 -8.69
N PHE A 213 -15.11 1.55 -7.83
CA PHE A 213 -15.11 1.26 -6.40
C PHE A 213 -14.38 2.32 -5.59
N VAL A 214 -14.62 2.34 -4.29
CA VAL A 214 -13.77 3.05 -3.33
C VAL A 214 -13.05 2.06 -2.42
N ASP A 215 -11.82 2.39 -2.07
CA ASP A 215 -11.04 1.69 -1.07
C ASP A 215 -11.05 2.47 0.25
N VAL A 216 -11.57 1.85 1.31
CA VAL A 216 -11.52 2.39 2.68
C VAL A 216 -10.20 1.93 3.30
N LYS A 217 -9.18 2.81 3.29
CA LYS A 217 -7.81 2.46 3.62
C LYS A 217 -7.60 2.13 5.10
N HIS A 218 -7.40 0.84 5.41
CA HIS A 218 -7.10 0.30 6.75
C HIS A 218 -5.68 -0.25 6.83
N CYS A 219 -4.67 0.53 6.41
CA CYS A 219 -3.30 0.06 6.36
C CYS A 219 -2.28 1.16 6.67
N HIS A 220 -1.03 0.75 6.79
CA HIS A 220 0.16 1.60 6.85
C HIS A 220 0.28 2.48 8.10
N GLY A 221 -0.41 2.16 9.19
CA GLY A 221 -0.39 2.98 10.41
C GLY A 221 -1.18 4.29 10.29
N TYR A 222 -2.10 4.38 9.30
CA TYR A 222 -3.03 5.51 9.19
C TYR A 222 -4.20 5.32 10.14
N LEU A 223 -5.07 6.32 10.26
CA LEU A 223 -6.08 6.38 11.31
C LEU A 223 -6.94 5.12 11.44
N LEU A 224 -7.49 4.63 10.33
CA LEU A 224 -8.36 3.45 10.38
C LEU A 224 -7.59 2.15 10.68
N HIS A 225 -6.30 2.07 10.35
CA HIS A 225 -5.43 0.98 10.79
C HIS A 225 -5.19 1.04 12.31
N GLU A 226 -5.02 2.24 12.87
CA GLU A 226 -4.87 2.40 14.33
C GLU A 226 -6.11 1.94 15.08
N PHE A 227 -7.32 2.19 14.56
CA PHE A 227 -8.56 1.72 15.21
C PHE A 227 -8.57 0.20 15.36
N LEU A 228 -8.03 -0.57 14.41
CA LEU A 228 -7.93 -2.03 14.54
C LEU A 228 -7.05 -2.47 15.73
N ALA A 229 -6.07 -1.65 16.11
CA ALA A 229 -5.15 -1.90 17.22
C ALA A 229 -5.56 -1.19 18.53
N ALA A 230 -6.67 -0.46 18.57
CA ALA A 230 -7.07 0.45 19.65
C ALA A 230 -7.61 -0.27 20.91
N ARG A 231 -6.84 -1.24 21.45
CA ARG A 231 -7.21 -2.02 22.65
C ARG A 231 -7.29 -1.16 23.91
N SER A 232 -6.44 -0.15 24.03
CA SER A 232 -6.39 0.77 25.16
C SER A 232 -7.34 1.95 25.03
N ARG A 233 -8.00 2.13 23.87
CA ARG A 233 -8.95 3.20 23.66
C ARG A 233 -10.22 2.98 24.48
N ALA A 234 -10.64 4.00 25.23
CA ALA A 234 -11.96 4.05 25.83
C ALA A 234 -13.06 4.41 24.80
N GLY A 235 -14.32 4.14 25.12
CA GLY A 235 -15.46 4.47 24.28
C GLY A 235 -15.87 3.35 23.32
N GLU A 236 -16.74 3.68 22.35
CA GLU A 236 -17.43 2.69 21.51
C GLU A 236 -16.56 2.09 20.40
N PHE A 237 -15.47 2.76 20.02
CA PHE A 237 -14.62 2.40 18.90
C PHE A 237 -13.27 1.81 19.35
N GLY A 238 -13.19 1.29 20.59
CA GLY A 238 -11.97 0.72 21.14
C GLY A 238 -12.23 -0.36 22.18
N GLY A 239 -11.17 -0.83 22.83
CA GLY A 239 -11.21 -1.85 23.86
C GLY A 239 -10.72 -3.22 23.41
N ALA A 240 -10.78 -4.21 24.34
CA ALA A 240 -10.22 -5.55 24.13
C ALA A 240 -10.89 -6.31 22.98
N GLY A 241 -12.19 -6.13 22.78
CA GLY A 241 -12.97 -6.84 21.78
C GLY A 241 -12.72 -6.34 20.34
N LEU A 242 -12.57 -7.28 19.39
CA LEU A 242 -12.42 -6.96 17.97
C LEU A 242 -13.64 -6.20 17.43
N ASP A 243 -14.84 -6.54 17.92
CA ASP A 243 -16.09 -5.91 17.48
C ASP A 243 -16.12 -4.40 17.75
N ALA A 244 -15.66 -3.95 18.91
CA ALA A 244 -15.57 -2.52 19.21
C ALA A 244 -14.53 -1.82 18.31
N ARG A 245 -13.36 -2.42 18.14
CA ARG A 245 -12.27 -1.87 17.33
C ARG A 245 -12.57 -1.85 15.82
N THR A 246 -13.48 -2.68 15.34
CA THR A 246 -13.94 -2.71 13.94
C THR A 246 -15.30 -2.01 13.74
N ARG A 247 -15.89 -1.43 14.77
CA ARG A 247 -17.17 -0.72 14.68
C ARG A 247 -17.10 0.44 13.68
N LEU A 248 -16.07 1.27 13.73
CA LEU A 248 -15.90 2.39 12.81
C LEU A 248 -15.81 1.91 11.35
N LEU A 249 -15.10 0.81 11.08
CA LEU A 249 -15.08 0.18 9.77
C LEU A 249 -16.50 -0.18 9.29
N ARG A 250 -17.28 -0.85 10.15
CA ARG A 250 -18.67 -1.25 9.83
C ARG A 250 -19.56 -0.04 9.54
N GLU A 251 -19.46 1.00 10.37
CA GLU A 251 -20.23 2.23 10.19
C GLU A 251 -19.85 2.95 8.90
N ILE A 252 -18.55 3.04 8.57
CA ILE A 252 -18.07 3.62 7.31
C ILE A 252 -18.59 2.82 6.11
N VAL A 253 -18.45 1.49 6.12
CA VAL A 253 -18.89 0.65 4.98
C VAL A 253 -20.40 0.76 4.78
N ALA A 254 -21.20 0.74 5.86
CA ALA A 254 -22.64 0.92 5.78
C ALA A 254 -22.99 2.29 5.20
N ALA A 255 -22.40 3.38 5.71
CA ALA A 255 -22.65 4.73 5.23
C ALA A 255 -22.22 4.94 3.76
N VAL A 256 -21.11 4.33 3.33
CA VAL A 256 -20.64 4.35 1.92
C VAL A 256 -21.64 3.64 1.00
N ARG A 257 -22.14 2.47 1.40
CA ARG A 257 -23.11 1.69 0.63
C ARG A 257 -24.45 2.41 0.50
N ASP A 258 -24.90 3.06 1.58
CA ASP A 258 -26.13 3.85 1.57
C ASP A 258 -25.99 5.09 0.67
N ALA A 259 -24.85 5.77 0.72
CA ALA A 259 -24.61 6.98 -0.08
C ALA A 259 -24.31 6.71 -1.57
N ALA A 260 -23.81 5.52 -1.91
CA ALA A 260 -23.42 5.13 -3.28
C ALA A 260 -23.66 3.63 -3.54
N PRO A 261 -24.92 3.17 -3.61
CA PRO A 261 -25.28 1.74 -3.66
C PRO A 261 -24.76 1.02 -4.91
N GLY A 262 -24.51 1.75 -6.01
CA GLY A 262 -23.93 1.18 -7.25
C GLY A 262 -22.40 1.03 -7.24
N LEU A 263 -21.73 1.54 -6.21
CA LEU A 263 -20.28 1.54 -6.08
C LEU A 263 -19.81 0.28 -5.32
N LEU A 264 -18.77 -0.39 -5.81
CA LEU A 264 -18.15 -1.47 -5.04
C LEU A 264 -17.32 -0.91 -3.88
N VAL A 265 -17.19 -1.67 -2.81
CA VAL A 265 -16.37 -1.31 -1.65
C VAL A 265 -15.19 -2.26 -1.53
N GLY A 266 -13.99 -1.70 -1.59
CA GLY A 266 -12.74 -2.38 -1.32
C GLY A 266 -12.10 -1.91 -0.02
N ILE A 267 -11.22 -2.73 0.53
CA ILE A 267 -10.42 -2.39 1.70
C ILE A 267 -8.96 -2.77 1.45
N ARG A 268 -8.06 -1.79 1.55
CA ARG A 268 -6.64 -2.11 1.67
C ARG A 268 -6.29 -2.27 3.14
N LEU A 269 -5.89 -3.48 3.51
CA LEU A 269 -5.69 -3.89 4.90
C LEU A 269 -4.24 -4.28 5.16
N SER A 270 -3.60 -3.67 6.17
CA SER A 270 -2.43 -4.27 6.81
C SER A 270 -2.89 -5.45 7.65
N LEU A 271 -2.74 -6.66 7.10
CA LEU A 271 -3.28 -7.87 7.71
C LEU A 271 -2.51 -8.26 8.98
N PHE A 272 -1.28 -7.80 9.12
CA PHE A 272 -0.48 -7.90 10.34
C PHE A 272 0.47 -6.72 10.46
N ASP A 273 0.92 -6.46 11.66
CA ASP A 273 1.90 -5.45 12.01
C ASP A 273 3.08 -6.07 12.79
N ARG A 274 3.94 -5.23 13.31
CA ARG A 274 5.04 -5.52 14.23
C ARG A 274 5.20 -4.35 15.19
N VAL A 275 5.84 -4.60 16.33
CA VAL A 275 6.39 -3.49 17.12
C VAL A 275 7.22 -2.58 16.23
N PRO A 276 7.21 -1.25 16.42
CA PRO A 276 8.05 -0.34 15.64
C PRO A 276 9.54 -0.72 15.69
N PHE A 277 10.23 -0.50 14.58
CA PHE A 277 11.66 -0.75 14.44
C PHE A 277 12.45 0.57 14.40
N ARG A 278 13.72 0.49 14.77
CA ARG A 278 14.71 1.58 14.69
C ARG A 278 16.01 1.05 14.08
N PRO A 279 16.91 1.91 13.60
CA PRO A 279 18.27 1.49 13.25
C PRO A 279 19.01 0.98 14.48
N ALA A 280 19.61 -0.24 14.42
CA ALA A 280 20.47 -0.73 15.48
C ALA A 280 21.77 0.11 15.53
N PRO A 281 22.29 0.44 16.74
CA PRO A 281 23.61 1.07 16.90
C PRO A 281 24.72 0.13 16.41
N ALA A 282 24.59 -1.17 16.70
CA ALA A 282 25.54 -2.18 16.24
C ALA A 282 25.43 -2.38 14.73
N GLY A 283 26.56 -2.32 14.02
CA GLY A 283 26.62 -2.45 12.57
C GLY A 283 26.39 -1.15 11.79
N ALA A 284 26.06 -0.05 12.46
CA ALA A 284 26.17 1.28 11.89
C ALA A 284 27.64 1.67 11.77
N SER A 285 28.00 2.30 10.67
CA SER A 285 29.32 2.93 10.49
C SER A 285 29.11 4.24 9.73
N LYS A 286 30.10 5.14 9.75
CA LYS A 286 29.99 6.42 9.06
C LYS A 286 29.43 6.24 7.63
N GLY A 287 28.27 6.81 7.37
CA GLY A 287 27.57 6.71 6.08
C GLY A 287 26.80 5.41 5.82
N ARG A 288 26.68 4.48 6.78
CA ARG A 288 25.91 3.24 6.64
C ARG A 288 24.85 3.10 7.72
N LEU A 289 23.66 2.66 7.30
CA LEU A 289 22.57 2.29 8.20
C LEU A 289 22.88 0.99 8.93
N GLY A 290 22.65 0.97 10.24
CA GLY A 290 22.53 -0.29 10.98
C GLY A 290 21.31 -1.08 10.52
N PRO A 291 21.27 -2.42 10.79
CA PRO A 291 20.08 -3.21 10.55
C PRO A 291 18.91 -2.71 11.41
N GLY A 292 17.69 -2.97 10.96
CA GLY A 292 16.52 -2.69 11.78
C GLY A 292 16.50 -3.60 13.02
N GLU A 293 16.19 -3.02 14.19
CA GLU A 293 15.91 -3.77 15.42
C GLU A 293 14.56 -3.34 16.00
N PRO A 294 13.83 -4.25 16.68
CA PRO A 294 12.57 -3.89 17.34
C PRO A 294 12.82 -2.89 18.47
N GLU A 295 11.95 -1.91 18.61
CA GLU A 295 11.97 -1.00 19.75
C GLU A 295 11.56 -1.76 21.03
N PRO A 296 12.19 -1.48 22.17
CA PRO A 296 11.73 -2.00 23.43
C PRO A 296 10.29 -1.58 23.73
N CYS A 297 9.47 -2.53 24.17
CA CYS A 297 8.09 -2.30 24.55
C CYS A 297 7.71 -3.12 25.79
N ALA A 298 6.68 -2.67 26.48
CA ALA A 298 6.08 -3.47 27.55
C ALA A 298 5.31 -4.66 26.94
N LEU A 299 5.27 -5.77 27.68
CA LEU A 299 4.46 -6.92 27.36
C LEU A 299 3.30 -7.04 28.38
N PRO A 300 2.13 -7.48 27.95
CA PRO A 300 1.75 -7.80 26.57
C PRO A 300 1.68 -6.53 25.70
N TYR A 301 2.14 -6.64 24.43
CA TYR A 301 2.11 -5.53 23.48
C TYR A 301 0.74 -5.37 22.85
N ASP A 302 0.01 -4.34 23.26
CA ASP A 302 -1.38 -4.10 22.86
C ASP A 302 -1.60 -3.08 21.75
N ALA A 303 -0.50 -2.56 21.15
CA ALA A 303 -0.57 -1.45 20.21
C ALA A 303 -0.44 -1.86 18.73
N GLY A 304 -0.62 -3.13 18.40
CA GLY A 304 -0.55 -3.64 17.02
C GLY A 304 -1.73 -4.54 16.66
N PHE A 305 -2.10 -4.54 15.37
CA PHE A 305 -3.12 -5.46 14.82
C PHE A 305 -2.42 -6.67 14.15
N GLY A 306 -2.88 -7.87 14.46
CA GLY A 306 -2.26 -9.11 13.96
C GLY A 306 -0.85 -9.33 14.49
N VAL A 307 -0.55 -8.85 15.67
CA VAL A 307 0.72 -9.01 16.39
C VAL A 307 0.54 -9.96 17.54
N ASP A 308 1.47 -10.93 17.70
CA ASP A 308 1.55 -11.74 18.90
C ASP A 308 1.94 -10.82 20.07
N ARG A 309 1.09 -10.74 21.09
CA ARG A 309 1.23 -9.77 22.18
C ARG A 309 2.43 -10.05 23.09
N ASP A 310 2.83 -11.31 23.19
CA ASP A 310 3.96 -11.75 24.01
C ASP A 310 5.27 -11.78 23.21
N ARG A 311 5.17 -11.87 21.88
CA ARG A 311 6.28 -11.88 20.92
C ARG A 311 6.01 -10.89 19.78
N PRO A 312 6.15 -9.56 20.00
CA PRO A 312 5.66 -8.52 19.09
C PRO A 312 6.40 -8.42 17.74
N THR A 313 7.33 -9.31 17.48
CA THR A 313 7.93 -9.54 16.16
C THR A 313 7.28 -10.72 15.41
N GLU A 314 6.32 -11.42 16.01
CA GLU A 314 5.58 -12.54 15.43
C GLU A 314 4.14 -12.11 15.05
N THR A 315 3.47 -12.94 14.25
CA THR A 315 2.11 -12.67 13.79
C THR A 315 1.10 -13.55 14.52
N ASP A 316 0.06 -12.92 15.08
CA ASP A 316 -1.17 -13.61 15.47
C ASP A 316 -2.22 -13.41 14.37
N TRP A 317 -2.61 -14.51 13.72
CA TRP A 317 -3.57 -14.51 12.62
C TRP A 317 -5.04 -14.56 13.07
N SER A 318 -5.32 -14.73 14.35
CA SER A 318 -6.68 -14.96 14.86
C SER A 318 -7.64 -13.83 14.50
N GLU A 319 -7.35 -12.62 14.94
CA GLU A 319 -8.18 -11.44 14.67
C GLU A 319 -8.15 -10.98 13.19
N PRO A 320 -6.99 -10.92 12.51
CA PRO A 320 -6.95 -10.59 11.10
C PRO A 320 -7.81 -11.48 10.22
N LEU A 321 -7.74 -12.80 10.40
CA LEU A 321 -8.56 -13.71 9.61
C LEU A 321 -10.03 -13.72 10.04
N ALA A 322 -10.35 -13.44 11.30
CA ALA A 322 -11.73 -13.21 11.74
C ALA A 322 -12.33 -11.97 11.06
N LEU A 323 -11.58 -10.88 10.98
CA LEU A 323 -12.00 -9.68 10.25
C LEU A 323 -12.21 -9.99 8.76
N VAL A 324 -11.26 -10.65 8.10
CA VAL A 324 -11.38 -10.98 6.67
C VAL A 324 -12.64 -11.80 6.39
N ARG A 325 -12.94 -12.81 7.22
CA ARG A 325 -14.20 -13.60 7.10
C ARG A 325 -15.47 -12.77 7.26
N ALA A 326 -15.42 -11.68 8.03
CA ALA A 326 -16.58 -10.82 8.26
C ALA A 326 -16.83 -9.81 7.11
N LEU A 327 -15.82 -9.47 6.30
CA LEU A 327 -15.90 -8.43 5.28
C LEU A 327 -17.02 -8.66 4.24
N PRO A 328 -17.24 -9.88 3.68
CA PRO A 328 -18.29 -10.10 2.68
C PRO A 328 -19.69 -9.79 3.22
N ALA A 329 -19.97 -10.17 4.47
CA ALA A 329 -21.27 -9.89 5.10
C ALA A 329 -21.53 -8.38 5.29
N LEU A 330 -20.48 -7.56 5.32
CA LEU A 330 -20.59 -6.10 5.32
C LEU A 330 -20.83 -5.52 3.91
N GLY A 331 -20.66 -6.34 2.86
CA GLY A 331 -20.76 -5.91 1.46
C GLY A 331 -19.45 -5.43 0.86
N VAL A 332 -18.31 -5.72 1.50
CA VAL A 332 -16.98 -5.57 0.91
C VAL A 332 -16.76 -6.71 -0.10
N THR A 333 -16.28 -6.38 -1.30
CA THR A 333 -16.14 -7.37 -2.39
C THR A 333 -14.68 -7.56 -2.84
N LEU A 334 -13.79 -6.66 -2.46
CA LEU A 334 -12.38 -6.77 -2.80
C LEU A 334 -11.49 -6.31 -1.63
N ILE A 335 -10.35 -7.01 -1.49
CA ILE A 335 -9.35 -6.69 -0.47
C ILE A 335 -7.96 -6.58 -1.09
N ASN A 336 -7.20 -5.57 -0.70
CA ASN A 336 -5.80 -5.40 -1.10
C ASN A 336 -4.91 -5.65 0.13
N VAL A 337 -4.27 -6.81 0.15
CA VAL A 337 -3.49 -7.27 1.29
C VAL A 337 -2.11 -6.63 1.32
N THR A 338 -1.77 -6.04 2.46
CA THR A 338 -0.45 -5.50 2.79
C THR A 338 -0.15 -5.80 4.26
N ALA A 339 0.94 -5.25 4.80
CA ALA A 339 1.32 -5.40 6.20
C ALA A 339 2.07 -4.16 6.70
N GLY A 340 2.09 -3.97 8.02
CA GLY A 340 2.88 -2.96 8.69
C GLY A 340 2.68 -1.54 8.17
N SER A 341 3.72 -0.73 8.33
CA SER A 341 3.73 0.69 7.96
C SER A 341 5.08 1.10 7.35
N PRO A 342 5.09 1.97 6.32
CA PRO A 342 6.33 2.51 5.77
C PRO A 342 7.04 3.47 6.73
N TYR A 343 6.39 3.91 7.80
CA TYR A 343 6.93 4.89 8.74
C TYR A 343 7.71 4.27 9.90
N TYR A 344 7.38 3.02 10.29
CA TYR A 344 8.01 2.41 11.47
C TYR A 344 8.45 0.96 11.28
N VAL A 345 7.92 0.22 10.27
CA VAL A 345 8.36 -1.13 9.88
C VAL A 345 8.46 -1.29 8.36
N PRO A 346 9.24 -0.43 7.68
CA PRO A 346 9.29 -0.39 6.21
C PRO A 346 9.73 -1.71 5.57
N HIS A 347 10.55 -2.54 6.22
CA HIS A 347 10.98 -3.85 5.71
C HIS A 347 9.82 -4.85 5.60
N VAL A 348 8.83 -4.75 6.49
CA VAL A 348 7.61 -5.58 6.47
C VAL A 348 6.67 -5.12 5.37
N GLN A 349 6.41 -3.80 5.30
CA GLN A 349 5.44 -3.22 4.39
C GLN A 349 5.90 -3.26 2.92
N ARG A 350 7.20 -3.04 2.69
CA ARG A 350 7.76 -2.93 1.33
C ARG A 350 9.19 -3.47 1.27
N PRO A 351 9.38 -4.77 1.17
CA PRO A 351 10.70 -5.35 1.02
C PRO A 351 11.53 -4.61 -0.05
N ALA A 352 12.76 -4.24 0.27
CA ALA A 352 13.61 -3.44 -0.60
C ALA A 352 15.10 -3.76 -0.37
N ALA A 353 15.86 -3.86 -1.46
CA ALA A 353 17.31 -4.01 -1.39
C ALA A 353 17.99 -2.72 -0.89
N PHE A 354 17.37 -1.57 -1.16
CA PHE A 354 17.86 -0.25 -0.75
C PHE A 354 16.75 0.48 0.02
N PRO A 355 16.85 0.56 1.36
CA PRO A 355 15.85 1.25 2.17
C PRO A 355 15.85 2.76 1.89
N PRO A 356 14.78 3.48 2.30
CA PRO A 356 14.79 4.94 2.29
C PRO A 356 15.94 5.51 3.12
N SER A 357 16.38 6.71 2.75
CA SER A 357 17.53 7.36 3.39
C SER A 357 17.37 7.63 4.89
N ASP A 358 16.16 7.73 5.38
CA ASP A 358 15.80 7.90 6.80
C ASP A 358 15.42 6.59 7.53
N GLY A 359 15.55 5.45 6.85
CA GLY A 359 15.23 4.13 7.38
C GLY A 359 16.42 3.42 8.02
N TYR A 360 16.39 2.09 7.99
CA TYR A 360 17.44 1.18 8.46
C TYR A 360 17.73 0.11 7.39
N ALA A 361 18.87 -0.55 7.47
CA ALA A 361 19.18 -1.67 6.59
C ALA A 361 18.19 -2.83 6.87
N PRO A 362 17.76 -3.59 5.84
CA PRO A 362 16.86 -4.72 6.05
C PRO A 362 17.43 -5.68 7.11
N PRO A 363 16.63 -6.03 8.16
CA PRO A 363 17.07 -6.98 9.20
C PRO A 363 17.03 -8.43 8.72
N GLU A 364 16.33 -8.69 7.63
CA GLU A 364 16.15 -10.01 7.01
C GLU A 364 16.32 -9.92 5.50
N ASP A 365 16.46 -11.09 4.83
CA ASP A 365 16.42 -11.12 3.37
C ASP A 365 15.06 -10.59 2.88
N PRO A 366 15.03 -9.54 2.06
CA PRO A 366 13.76 -8.98 1.58
C PRO A 366 12.90 -9.98 0.79
N LEU A 367 13.48 -11.07 0.25
CA LEU A 367 12.73 -12.13 -0.41
C LEU A 367 11.85 -12.90 0.61
N ALA A 368 12.32 -13.10 1.84
CA ALA A 368 11.50 -13.66 2.92
C ALA A 368 10.33 -12.75 3.26
N GLY A 369 10.55 -11.43 3.27
CA GLY A 369 9.49 -10.44 3.42
C GLY A 369 8.43 -10.51 2.30
N VAL A 370 8.86 -10.73 1.04
CA VAL A 370 7.92 -10.94 -0.09
C VAL A 370 7.10 -12.21 0.11
N ALA A 371 7.75 -13.34 0.45
CA ALA A 371 7.06 -14.61 0.69
C ALA A 371 5.99 -14.46 1.78
N ARG A 372 6.30 -13.73 2.86
CA ARG A 372 5.36 -13.43 3.97
C ARG A 372 4.16 -12.60 3.50
N LEU A 373 4.38 -11.60 2.64
CA LEU A 373 3.28 -10.79 2.09
C LEU A 373 2.36 -11.61 1.18
N LEU A 374 2.92 -12.48 0.34
CA LEU A 374 2.14 -13.35 -0.55
C LEU A 374 1.42 -14.47 0.23
N ASP A 375 2.03 -15.01 1.29
CA ASP A 375 1.34 -15.94 2.20
C ASP A 375 0.18 -15.25 2.94
N ALA A 376 0.32 -13.98 3.34
CA ALA A 376 -0.78 -13.21 3.92
C ALA A 376 -1.96 -13.08 2.93
N ALA A 377 -1.69 -12.83 1.65
CA ALA A 377 -2.73 -12.79 0.61
C ALA A 377 -3.39 -14.17 0.42
N ARG A 378 -2.60 -15.26 0.41
CA ARG A 378 -3.09 -16.63 0.36
C ARG A 378 -4.02 -16.96 1.54
N ARG A 379 -3.64 -16.57 2.76
CA ARG A 379 -4.46 -16.75 3.97
C ARG A 379 -5.75 -15.97 3.90
N ALA A 380 -5.70 -14.72 3.41
CA ALA A 380 -6.90 -13.91 3.21
C ALA A 380 -7.85 -14.57 2.19
N LYS A 381 -7.32 -15.05 1.04
CA LYS A 381 -8.10 -15.76 0.02
C LYS A 381 -8.73 -17.04 0.56
N ALA A 382 -7.99 -17.80 1.35
CA ALA A 382 -8.51 -19.02 1.97
C ALA A 382 -9.58 -18.73 3.05
N ALA A 383 -9.48 -17.60 3.75
CA ALA A 383 -10.43 -17.20 4.80
C ALA A 383 -11.76 -16.69 4.23
N ALA A 384 -11.76 -16.04 3.06
CA ALA A 384 -12.93 -15.51 2.38
C ALA A 384 -12.76 -15.67 0.85
N PRO A 385 -13.04 -16.87 0.30
CA PRO A 385 -12.82 -17.18 -1.11
C PRO A 385 -13.60 -16.30 -2.08
N GLU A 386 -14.73 -15.75 -1.65
CA GLU A 386 -15.59 -14.83 -2.42
C GLU A 386 -15.01 -13.44 -2.62
N LEU A 387 -14.06 -13.01 -1.79
CA LEU A 387 -13.36 -11.74 -1.98
C LEU A 387 -12.39 -11.81 -3.17
N ALA A 388 -12.38 -10.75 -3.97
CA ALA A 388 -11.30 -10.52 -4.92
C ALA A 388 -10.06 -10.01 -4.16
N VAL A 389 -8.99 -10.81 -4.16
CA VAL A 389 -7.77 -10.54 -3.38
C VAL A 389 -6.67 -9.99 -4.27
N VAL A 390 -6.14 -8.81 -3.93
CA VAL A 390 -4.94 -8.23 -4.54
C VAL A 390 -3.74 -8.43 -3.63
N ALA A 391 -2.68 -9.05 -4.15
CA ALA A 391 -1.43 -9.25 -3.42
C ALA A 391 -0.47 -8.05 -3.56
N SER A 392 0.42 -7.86 -2.58
CA SER A 392 1.46 -6.83 -2.55
C SER A 392 2.87 -7.45 -2.44
N GLY A 393 3.90 -6.66 -2.77
CA GLY A 393 5.30 -7.07 -2.61
C GLY A 393 6.01 -7.48 -3.92
N LEU A 394 5.28 -7.75 -4.99
CA LEU A 394 5.80 -8.29 -6.25
C LEU A 394 6.88 -7.44 -6.94
N SER A 395 6.87 -6.12 -6.76
CA SER A 395 7.90 -5.24 -7.37
C SER A 395 9.34 -5.57 -6.93
N TYR A 396 9.54 -6.22 -5.76
CA TYR A 396 10.87 -6.65 -5.33
C TYR A 396 11.42 -7.81 -6.18
N LEU A 397 10.54 -8.64 -6.72
CA LEU A 397 10.92 -9.80 -7.55
C LEU A 397 11.47 -9.41 -8.92
N GLN A 398 11.35 -8.15 -9.32
CA GLN A 398 11.98 -7.59 -10.52
C GLN A 398 11.58 -8.37 -11.79
N GLU A 399 12.54 -8.97 -12.50
CA GLU A 399 12.33 -9.80 -13.71
C GLU A 399 11.43 -11.02 -13.44
N PHE A 400 11.45 -11.54 -12.22
CA PHE A 400 10.70 -12.75 -11.84
C PHE A 400 9.30 -12.46 -11.31
N ALA A 401 8.84 -11.21 -11.37
CA ALA A 401 7.52 -10.85 -10.84
C ALA A 401 6.39 -11.64 -11.52
N ALA A 402 6.45 -11.83 -12.85
CA ALA A 402 5.45 -12.60 -13.58
C ALA A 402 5.55 -14.11 -13.32
N HIS A 403 6.76 -14.68 -13.18
CA HIS A 403 7.00 -16.09 -12.87
C HIS A 403 6.33 -16.51 -11.54
N VAL A 404 6.50 -15.67 -10.52
CA VAL A 404 5.91 -15.91 -9.20
C VAL A 404 4.42 -15.60 -9.20
N ALA A 405 4.00 -14.49 -9.80
CA ALA A 405 2.60 -14.08 -9.81
C ALA A 405 1.69 -15.10 -10.50
N GLN A 406 2.07 -15.60 -11.69
CA GLN A 406 1.27 -16.59 -12.42
C GLN A 406 1.20 -17.93 -11.69
N ALA A 407 2.30 -18.37 -11.06
CA ALA A 407 2.32 -19.59 -10.26
C ALA A 407 1.38 -19.48 -9.04
N CYS A 408 1.40 -18.33 -8.35
CA CYS A 408 0.52 -18.05 -7.23
C CYS A 408 -0.95 -17.96 -7.65
N VAL A 409 -1.26 -17.28 -8.77
CA VAL A 409 -2.64 -17.21 -9.31
C VAL A 409 -3.16 -18.60 -9.68
N ARG A 410 -2.34 -19.41 -10.35
CA ARG A 410 -2.69 -20.83 -10.69
C ARG A 410 -2.95 -21.64 -9.43
N ALA A 411 -2.19 -21.42 -8.37
CA ALA A 411 -2.34 -22.10 -7.09
C ALA A 411 -3.47 -21.51 -6.20
N GLY A 412 -4.22 -20.51 -6.69
CA GLY A 412 -5.33 -19.91 -5.96
C GLY A 412 -4.94 -19.06 -4.74
N TRP A 413 -3.72 -18.51 -4.73
CA TRP A 413 -3.25 -17.71 -3.60
C TRP A 413 -3.91 -16.33 -3.54
N PHE A 414 -4.19 -15.74 -4.68
CA PHE A 414 -4.85 -14.46 -4.86
C PHE A 414 -5.40 -14.31 -6.28
N ASP A 415 -6.23 -13.29 -6.51
CA ASP A 415 -6.85 -13.04 -7.80
C ASP A 415 -6.05 -12.06 -8.66
N PHE A 416 -5.36 -11.10 -8.04
CA PHE A 416 -4.65 -10.03 -8.74
C PHE A 416 -3.21 -9.84 -8.24
N ALA A 417 -2.28 -9.75 -9.18
CA ALA A 417 -0.88 -9.43 -8.96
C ALA A 417 -0.67 -7.92 -8.86
N GLY A 418 -0.52 -7.38 -7.65
CA GLY A 418 -0.39 -5.94 -7.40
C GLY A 418 1.03 -5.41 -7.60
N LEU A 419 1.23 -4.51 -8.56
CA LEU A 419 2.49 -3.84 -8.85
C LEU A 419 2.46 -2.40 -8.35
N GLY A 420 3.32 -2.06 -7.38
CA GLY A 420 3.45 -0.70 -6.84
C GLY A 420 4.61 0.06 -7.50
N ARG A 421 5.78 0.02 -6.88
CA ARG A 421 6.98 0.76 -7.36
C ARG A 421 7.37 0.46 -8.80
N MET A 422 7.07 -0.74 -9.29
CA MET A 422 7.28 -1.12 -10.69
C MET A 422 6.48 -0.21 -11.63
N ALA A 423 5.24 0.12 -11.30
CA ALA A 423 4.39 0.99 -12.12
C ALA A 423 4.87 2.45 -12.22
N LEU A 424 5.86 2.87 -11.41
CA LEU A 424 6.48 4.20 -11.50
C LEU A 424 7.64 4.26 -12.49
N SER A 425 8.33 3.15 -12.73
CA SER A 425 9.50 3.08 -13.63
C SER A 425 9.20 2.34 -14.92
N TYR A 426 8.31 1.35 -14.84
CA TYR A 426 7.93 0.49 -15.96
C TYR A 426 6.42 0.18 -15.89
N PRO A 427 5.57 1.21 -16.09
CA PRO A 427 4.13 0.99 -16.05
C PRO A 427 3.66 -0.08 -17.04
N GLU A 428 4.21 -0.14 -18.25
CA GLU A 428 3.81 -1.06 -19.31
C GLU A 428 4.20 -2.53 -19.08
N LEU A 429 4.89 -2.87 -17.99
CA LEU A 429 5.33 -4.25 -17.70
C LEU A 429 4.17 -5.28 -17.80
N PRO A 430 2.96 -5.06 -17.26
CA PRO A 430 1.85 -6.00 -17.47
C PRO A 430 1.51 -6.25 -18.93
N ALA A 431 1.42 -5.18 -19.74
CA ALA A 431 1.13 -5.29 -21.18
C ALA A 431 2.23 -6.04 -21.93
N ASP A 432 3.50 -5.82 -21.58
CA ASP A 432 4.65 -6.50 -22.19
C ASP A 432 4.66 -8.00 -21.83
N VAL A 433 4.42 -8.35 -20.57
CA VAL A 433 4.31 -9.74 -20.14
C VAL A 433 3.18 -10.45 -20.89
N LEU A 434 1.98 -9.85 -20.92
CA LEU A 434 0.82 -10.47 -21.57
C LEU A 434 1.02 -10.63 -23.09
N ALA A 435 1.74 -9.72 -23.72
CA ALA A 435 2.08 -9.81 -25.14
C ALA A 435 3.31 -10.68 -25.45
N GLY A 436 3.99 -11.24 -24.45
CA GLY A 436 5.21 -12.02 -24.62
C GLY A 436 6.40 -11.20 -25.14
N ARG A 437 6.38 -9.88 -24.92
CA ARG A 437 7.48 -9.00 -25.33
C ARG A 437 8.66 -9.12 -24.37
N PRO A 438 9.91 -8.98 -24.85
CA PRO A 438 11.07 -8.88 -23.97
C PRO A 438 10.92 -7.72 -22.98
N LEU A 439 11.25 -7.95 -21.71
CA LEU A 439 11.18 -6.90 -20.69
C LEU A 439 12.29 -5.86 -20.89
N ALA A 440 11.94 -4.59 -20.79
CA ALA A 440 12.89 -3.46 -20.77
C ALA A 440 13.63 -3.43 -19.41
N ARG A 441 14.74 -4.18 -19.33
CA ARG A 441 15.47 -4.43 -18.06
C ARG A 441 15.98 -3.16 -17.40
N GLU A 442 16.30 -2.14 -18.17
CA GLU A 442 16.72 -0.81 -17.72
C GLU A 442 15.60 -0.03 -17.01
N ARG A 443 14.33 -0.41 -17.22
CA ARG A 443 13.14 0.21 -16.59
C ARG A 443 12.66 -0.55 -15.36
N ILE A 444 13.12 -1.79 -15.15
CA ILE A 444 12.69 -2.63 -14.02
C ILE A 444 13.10 -2.00 -12.70
N CYS A 445 12.13 -1.79 -11.81
CA CYS A 445 12.35 -1.22 -10.48
C CYS A 445 13.34 -2.05 -9.66
N ARG A 446 14.48 -1.47 -9.29
CA ARG A 446 15.53 -2.10 -8.45
C ARG A 446 15.35 -1.78 -6.96
N THR A 447 14.20 -1.27 -6.57
CA THR A 447 13.86 -0.90 -5.18
C THR A 447 14.85 0.09 -4.53
N PHE A 448 15.31 1.10 -5.30
CA PHE A 448 16.21 2.16 -4.81
C PHE A 448 15.60 3.08 -3.76
N SER A 449 14.27 3.07 -3.62
CA SER A 449 13.48 3.85 -2.65
C SER A 449 13.53 5.37 -2.85
N ASP A 450 14.03 5.88 -3.94
CA ASP A 450 14.08 7.31 -4.25
C ASP A 450 12.68 7.94 -4.33
N CYS A 451 11.70 7.18 -4.87
CA CYS A 451 10.28 7.57 -4.88
C CYS A 451 9.66 7.77 -3.49
N THR A 452 10.33 7.32 -2.42
CA THR A 452 9.92 7.56 -1.03
C THR A 452 10.83 8.57 -0.35
N SER A 453 12.14 8.51 -0.61
CA SER A 453 13.10 9.43 -0.01
C SER A 453 12.88 10.87 -0.47
N ALA A 454 12.49 11.07 -1.75
CA ALA A 454 12.23 12.40 -2.29
C ALA A 454 11.09 13.12 -1.55
N PRO A 455 9.85 12.60 -1.43
CA PRO A 455 8.78 13.30 -0.73
C PRO A 455 9.05 13.47 0.77
N ARG A 456 9.83 12.61 1.40
CA ARG A 456 10.28 12.77 2.78
C ARG A 456 11.27 13.92 2.95
N ALA A 457 12.03 14.21 1.89
CA ALA A 457 12.92 15.38 1.82
C ALA A 457 12.22 16.65 1.29
N GLY A 458 10.88 16.65 1.20
CA GLY A 458 10.10 17.79 0.69
C GLY A 458 10.14 17.96 -0.83
N LEU A 459 10.63 16.95 -1.56
CA LEU A 459 10.72 16.95 -3.02
C LEU A 459 9.57 16.14 -3.63
N VAL A 460 9.30 16.34 -4.93
CA VAL A 460 8.28 15.57 -5.63
C VAL A 460 8.66 14.10 -5.75
N SER A 461 7.67 13.19 -5.63
CA SER A 461 7.88 11.76 -5.77
C SER A 461 8.04 11.38 -7.24
N GLY A 462 8.95 10.45 -7.53
CA GLY A 462 9.15 9.90 -8.86
C GLY A 462 10.28 8.89 -8.90
N CYS A 463 10.42 8.19 -10.02
CA CYS A 463 11.50 7.25 -10.20
C CYS A 463 12.74 7.94 -10.80
N TYR A 464 13.47 8.68 -9.99
CA TYR A 464 14.68 9.42 -10.42
C TYR A 464 15.77 8.55 -11.06
N PRO A 465 16.00 7.30 -10.65
CA PRO A 465 17.03 6.46 -11.28
C PRO A 465 16.67 5.92 -12.66
N LEU A 466 15.37 5.65 -12.94
CA LEU A 466 14.97 4.80 -14.05
C LEU A 466 14.00 5.48 -15.05
N ASP A 467 13.23 6.47 -14.61
CA ASP A 467 12.34 7.23 -15.49
C ASP A 467 13.11 8.42 -16.09
N PRO A 468 13.29 8.48 -17.44
CA PRO A 468 14.01 9.59 -18.09
C PRO A 468 13.49 10.98 -17.69
N PHE A 469 12.17 11.13 -17.60
CA PHE A 469 11.55 12.39 -17.18
C PHE A 469 12.03 12.88 -15.80
N TYR A 470 12.09 11.97 -14.80
CA TYR A 470 12.57 12.34 -13.45
C TYR A 470 14.09 12.45 -13.38
N ARG A 471 14.82 11.76 -14.25
CA ARG A 471 16.29 11.86 -14.33
C ARG A 471 16.78 13.24 -14.74
N GLU A 472 16.00 13.95 -15.54
CA GLU A 472 16.32 15.29 -16.06
C GLU A 472 15.84 16.42 -15.14
N ARG A 473 15.09 16.10 -14.10
CA ARG A 473 14.55 17.12 -13.19
C ARG A 473 15.57 17.62 -12.19
N PRO A 474 15.53 18.93 -11.82
CA PRO A 474 16.46 19.54 -10.86
C PRO A 474 16.37 18.90 -9.46
N GLU A 475 15.23 18.35 -9.08
CA GLU A 475 15.06 17.66 -7.81
C GLU A 475 15.97 16.42 -7.67
N ARG A 476 16.47 15.84 -8.75
CA ARG A 476 17.44 14.73 -8.71
C ARG A 476 18.70 15.12 -7.94
N GLU A 477 19.25 16.29 -8.20
CA GLU A 477 20.44 16.78 -7.48
C GLU A 477 20.13 17.12 -6.04
N ALA A 478 18.97 17.77 -5.79
CA ALA A 478 18.50 18.06 -4.43
C ALA A 478 18.33 16.77 -3.62
N LEU A 479 17.76 15.71 -4.21
CA LEU A 479 17.65 14.39 -3.58
C LEU A 479 19.03 13.78 -3.29
N ALA A 480 19.99 13.88 -4.21
CA ALA A 480 21.34 13.37 -3.99
C ALA A 480 22.01 14.09 -2.81
N ARG A 481 21.89 15.43 -2.72
CA ARG A 481 22.38 16.21 -1.56
C ARG A 481 21.71 15.80 -0.26
N ALA A 482 20.37 15.66 -0.25
CA ALA A 482 19.63 15.23 0.94
C ALA A 482 20.05 13.83 1.42
N LYS A 483 20.29 12.90 0.49
CA LYS A 483 20.78 11.55 0.80
C LYS A 483 22.22 11.56 1.33
N SER A 484 23.10 12.47 0.83
CA SER A 484 24.46 12.65 1.35
C SER A 484 24.44 13.21 2.77
N ALA A 485 23.70 14.31 2.99
CA ALA A 485 23.56 14.91 4.31
C ALA A 485 23.01 13.91 5.35
N ALA A 486 22.00 13.12 4.96
CA ALA A 486 21.46 12.07 5.84
C ALA A 486 22.48 10.95 6.15
N ARG A 487 23.50 10.73 5.32
CA ARG A 487 24.59 9.78 5.58
C ARG A 487 25.68 10.38 6.47
N GLU A 488 25.95 11.68 6.33
CA GLU A 488 26.97 12.40 7.10
C GLU A 488 26.52 12.67 8.54
N ALA A 489 25.20 12.87 8.75
CA ALA A 489 24.60 13.09 10.06
C ALA A 489 24.55 11.80 10.94
N ARG A 490 25.05 10.69 10.47
CA ARG A 490 25.09 9.36 11.11
C ARG A 490 26.53 8.90 11.33
#